data_240e585170975a34823fb1bf83b64f8c
#
_entry.id   240e585170975a34823fb1bf83b64f8c
#
_cell.length_a   1.000
_cell.length_b   1.000
_cell.length_c   1.000
_cell.angle_alpha   90.00
_cell.angle_beta   90.00
_cell.angle_gamma   90.00
#
_symmetry.space_group_name_H-M   'P 1'
#
loop_
_entity.id
_entity.type
_entity.pdbx_description
1 polymer ?
#
loop_
_entity_poly.entity_id
_entity_poly.type
_entity_poly.pdbx_seq_one_letter_code
_entity_poly.pdbx_strand_id
1 'polypeptide(L)'
;MSARTRYRHSARRWQPALLAAALSASAPLAAQDAMLGTILEEPGAAGLGFLSRIESSPYKGADDRVDLMPLYLYEGERFFLRSNAAGVRFATQDNQGLELFVERRLEGYPEDETPEILEGMETRNSEADIGARYYFKHNDHALDLSVRQDLSNNSNGTEIRAAYGHTWRGDRWALQPVISLNWRSSKLNDYYFGVEDYEVTPERSAYSAGSGVDVVAGLYGRYRILENWSLLGGVYAKRYSSTVRNSPLVDSNLEWGGMVGAAYDFGNGQVRWDDDHTPTYVKVFYGRDSADGCHLVKIMTFSCVSLNDDDPTDIWGVHVGRPFVSGLNGWPLDLIGYVGVLRHNERGHQPDAWQIDAYMKGFYYGFPWSHRVKTRIGFGFGVSYAERVPYAEVQAQAQRERNTSKVLNYLDPSIDVSLGDIFGSERWHELYFGFGVSHRSGIFGSAQMLGTVDGGSNYIYTYLEGAF
;
A
#
# COMPACT_ATOMS: atom_id res chain seq x y z
N MET A 1 56.45 2.21 -60.36
CA MET A 1 56.43 3.04 -59.15
C MET A 1 55.12 2.78 -58.43
N SER A 2 55.15 1.97 -57.39
CA SER A 2 53.96 1.50 -56.66
C SER A 2 54.21 1.82 -55.17
N ALA A 3 53.46 2.72 -54.58
CA ALA A 3 53.53 3.08 -53.19
C ALA A 3 52.58 2.12 -52.41
N ARG A 4 53.18 1.28 -51.58
CA ARG A 4 52.46 0.45 -50.61
C ARG A 4 52.24 1.25 -49.31
N THR A 5 50.95 1.58 -49.05
CA THR A 5 50.54 2.17 -47.77
C THR A 5 50.33 1.04 -46.75
N ARG A 6 51.14 1.05 -45.68
CA ARG A 6 50.99 0.11 -44.55
C ARG A 6 49.94 0.63 -43.58
N TYR A 7 48.85 -0.09 -43.43
CA TYR A 7 47.92 0.07 -42.32
C TYR A 7 48.56 -0.45 -41.02
N ARG A 8 48.74 0.44 -40.07
CA ARG A 8 49.09 0.07 -38.67
C ARG A 8 47.79 -0.26 -37.94
N HIS A 9 47.58 -1.52 -37.57
CA HIS A 9 46.61 -1.91 -36.57
C HIS A 9 47.08 -1.44 -35.19
N SER A 10 46.39 -0.46 -34.63
CA SER A 10 46.48 -0.11 -33.21
C SER A 10 45.52 -1.02 -32.45
N ALA A 11 46.06 -2.02 -31.76
CA ALA A 11 45.33 -2.81 -30.80
C ALA A 11 44.93 -1.89 -29.61
N ARG A 12 43.68 -1.43 -29.60
CA ARG A 12 43.09 -0.83 -28.37
C ARG A 12 42.95 -1.95 -27.33
N ARG A 13 43.81 -1.91 -26.32
CA ARG A 13 43.62 -2.65 -25.07
C ARG A 13 42.33 -2.17 -24.42
N TRP A 14 41.33 -3.04 -24.36
CA TRP A 14 40.18 -2.88 -23.51
C TRP A 14 40.68 -3.05 -22.07
N GLN A 15 40.74 -1.97 -21.32
CA GLN A 15 40.79 -2.01 -19.87
C GLN A 15 39.33 -2.24 -19.44
N PRO A 16 39.02 -3.27 -18.64
CA PRO A 16 37.74 -3.34 -17.96
C PRO A 16 37.74 -2.23 -16.92
N ALA A 17 37.03 -1.16 -17.21
CA ALA A 17 36.60 -0.22 -16.19
C ALA A 17 35.69 -1.02 -15.26
N LEU A 18 36.21 -1.42 -14.11
CA LEU A 18 35.43 -1.76 -12.94
C LEU A 18 34.65 -0.49 -12.55
N LEU A 19 33.44 -0.36 -13.10
CA LEU A 19 32.43 0.48 -12.51
C LEU A 19 32.09 -0.18 -11.17
N ALA A 20 32.76 0.25 -10.11
CA ALA A 20 32.24 0.16 -8.78
C ALA A 20 31.02 1.09 -8.75
N ALA A 21 29.85 0.58 -9.13
CA ALA A 21 28.60 1.18 -8.82
C ALA A 21 28.52 1.18 -7.28
N ALA A 22 28.82 2.33 -6.69
CA ALA A 22 28.52 2.61 -5.30
C ALA A 22 26.99 2.55 -5.19
N LEU A 23 26.48 1.39 -4.81
CA LEU A 23 25.10 1.15 -4.43
C LEU A 23 24.80 1.96 -3.17
N SER A 24 24.41 3.20 -3.34
CA SER A 24 23.83 4.03 -2.29
C SER A 24 22.38 3.59 -2.08
N ALA A 25 22.20 2.43 -1.47
CA ALA A 25 20.88 2.00 -1.07
C ALA A 25 20.37 2.88 0.06
N SER A 26 19.35 3.60 -0.23
CA SER A 26 18.76 4.60 0.62
C SER A 26 17.49 4.08 1.29
N ALA A 27 17.60 3.61 2.54
CA ALA A 27 16.45 3.22 3.34
C ALA A 27 15.99 4.33 4.29
N PRO A 28 14.76 4.80 4.24
CA PRO A 28 14.21 5.71 5.24
C PRO A 28 13.75 4.97 6.49
N LEU A 29 13.76 5.67 7.60
CA LEU A 29 13.75 5.13 8.95
C LEU A 29 12.51 5.55 9.74
N ALA A 30 11.54 4.70 9.76
CA ALA A 30 10.53 4.65 10.81
C ALA A 30 10.52 3.24 11.41
N ALA A 31 10.13 2.99 12.65
CA ALA A 31 10.25 1.65 13.21
C ALA A 31 9.41 0.59 12.47
N GLN A 32 8.25 0.97 11.92
CA GLN A 32 7.47 0.17 10.97
C GLN A 32 7.89 0.45 9.52
N ASP A 33 8.16 1.70 9.16
CA ASP A 33 8.55 2.14 7.82
C ASP A 33 10.03 1.84 7.49
N ALA A 34 10.90 1.72 8.48
CA ALA A 34 12.33 1.43 8.28
C ALA A 34 12.54 0.15 7.47
N MET A 35 11.77 -0.88 7.76
CA MET A 35 11.86 -2.15 7.05
C MET A 35 11.28 -2.06 5.65
N LEU A 36 10.16 -1.37 5.48
CA LEU A 36 9.50 -1.23 4.18
C LEU A 36 10.38 -0.46 3.18
N GLY A 37 11.12 0.55 3.65
CA GLY A 37 12.06 1.31 2.83
C GLY A 37 13.37 0.59 2.49
N THR A 38 13.66 -0.55 3.15
CA THR A 38 14.86 -1.38 2.83
C THR A 38 14.55 -2.56 1.92
N ILE A 39 13.28 -2.83 1.64
CA ILE A 39 12.86 -3.96 0.81
C ILE A 39 13.28 -3.76 -0.64
N LEU A 40 13.09 -2.56 -1.17
CA LEU A 40 13.52 -2.17 -2.51
C LEU A 40 14.82 -1.38 -2.40
N GLU A 41 15.92 -1.94 -2.85
CA GLU A 41 17.26 -1.32 -2.74
C GLU A 41 17.52 -0.26 -3.79
N GLU A 42 16.85 -0.33 -4.94
CA GLU A 42 17.14 0.51 -6.09
C GLU A 42 16.07 1.59 -6.31
N PRO A 43 16.47 2.83 -6.65
CA PRO A 43 15.52 3.85 -7.07
C PRO A 43 14.74 3.39 -8.31
N GLY A 44 13.42 3.52 -8.25
CA GLY A 44 12.53 3.07 -9.31
C GLY A 44 12.08 1.60 -9.18
N ALA A 45 12.53 0.86 -8.17
CA ALA A 45 12.09 -0.50 -7.92
C ALA A 45 10.61 -0.56 -7.50
N ALA A 46 9.95 -1.61 -7.92
CA ALA A 46 8.58 -1.93 -7.54
C ALA A 46 8.47 -3.39 -7.12
N GLY A 47 7.57 -3.68 -6.19
CA GLY A 47 7.42 -5.03 -5.68
C GLY A 47 6.07 -5.26 -5.01
N LEU A 48 5.81 -6.54 -4.76
CA LEU A 48 4.66 -7.01 -4.01
C LEU A 48 5.08 -8.01 -2.94
N GLY A 49 4.32 -8.05 -1.86
CA GLY A 49 4.57 -9.02 -0.82
C GLY A 49 3.48 -9.04 0.24
N PHE A 50 3.80 -9.68 1.34
CA PHE A 50 3.00 -9.66 2.54
C PHE A 50 3.88 -9.77 3.77
N LEU A 51 3.37 -9.25 4.87
CA LEU A 51 4.00 -9.24 6.17
C LEU A 51 2.96 -9.64 7.22
N SER A 52 3.26 -10.64 8.04
CA SER A 52 2.51 -10.91 9.25
C SER A 52 3.20 -10.24 10.43
N ARG A 53 2.43 -9.54 11.24
CA ARG A 53 2.86 -8.83 12.42
C ARG A 53 2.13 -9.38 13.63
N ILE A 54 2.86 -9.55 14.73
CA ILE A 54 2.30 -9.79 16.06
C ILE A 54 2.79 -8.68 16.98
N GLU A 55 1.90 -8.12 17.79
CA GLU A 55 2.26 -7.11 18.79
C GLU A 55 1.45 -7.29 20.07
N SER A 56 2.07 -7.02 21.19
CA SER A 56 1.37 -6.98 22.46
C SER A 56 0.55 -5.70 22.57
N SER A 57 -0.62 -5.81 23.20
CA SER A 57 -1.45 -4.64 23.48
C SER A 57 -0.98 -3.92 24.75
N PRO A 58 -1.01 -2.57 24.81
CA PRO A 58 -0.82 -1.83 26.05
C PRO A 58 -2.06 -1.85 26.94
N TYR A 59 -3.23 -2.16 26.41
CA TYR A 59 -4.50 -2.10 27.12
C TYR A 59 -4.69 -3.29 28.06
N LYS A 60 -5.27 -3.00 29.20
CA LYS A 60 -5.56 -3.95 30.27
C LYS A 60 -6.43 -5.11 29.80
N GLY A 61 -5.96 -6.32 29.99
CA GLY A 61 -6.71 -7.54 29.64
C GLY A 61 -6.86 -7.79 28.14
N ALA A 62 -6.18 -7.01 27.29
CA ALA A 62 -6.22 -7.24 25.86
C ALA A 62 -5.21 -8.31 25.42
N ASP A 63 -5.63 -9.17 24.50
CA ASP A 63 -4.77 -10.17 23.89
C ASP A 63 -3.73 -9.58 22.94
N ASP A 64 -2.69 -10.35 22.63
CA ASP A 64 -1.73 -10.02 21.58
C ASP A 64 -2.45 -9.98 20.23
N ARG A 65 -2.08 -9.01 19.41
CA ARG A 65 -2.71 -8.78 18.12
C ARG A 65 -1.90 -9.38 16.98
N VAL A 66 -2.57 -10.07 16.08
CA VAL A 66 -1.97 -10.60 14.84
C VAL A 66 -2.59 -9.87 13.64
N ASP A 67 -1.73 -9.32 12.80
CA ASP A 67 -2.14 -8.51 11.65
C ASP A 67 -1.41 -8.97 10.38
N LEU A 68 -2.12 -8.99 9.25
CA LEU A 68 -1.58 -9.25 7.93
C LEU A 68 -1.52 -7.96 7.12
N MET A 69 -0.31 -7.55 6.75
CA MET A 69 -0.07 -6.35 5.96
C MET A 69 0.31 -6.73 4.53
N PRO A 70 -0.49 -6.40 3.52
CA PRO A 70 -0.06 -6.49 2.14
C PRO A 70 1.02 -5.45 1.86
N LEU A 71 2.09 -5.87 1.19
CA LEU A 71 3.20 -5.01 0.82
C LEU A 71 3.03 -4.53 -0.63
N TYR A 72 2.59 -3.29 -0.80
CA TYR A 72 2.60 -2.57 -2.07
C TYR A 72 3.82 -1.67 -2.07
N LEU A 73 4.78 -1.95 -2.91
CA LEU A 73 6.08 -1.30 -2.86
C LEU A 73 6.39 -0.62 -4.18
N TYR A 74 6.68 0.67 -4.12
CA TYR A 74 7.19 1.45 -5.24
C TYR A 74 8.10 2.57 -4.72
N GLU A 75 9.33 2.63 -5.19
CA GLU A 75 10.32 3.63 -4.82
C GLU A 75 10.76 4.44 -6.04
N GLY A 76 9.85 5.25 -6.60
CA GLY A 76 10.13 6.12 -7.74
C GLY A 76 10.93 7.38 -7.37
N GLU A 77 11.38 8.13 -8.36
CA GLU A 77 12.13 9.39 -8.15
C GLU A 77 11.28 10.46 -7.46
N ARG A 78 9.99 10.57 -7.82
CA ARG A 78 9.05 11.58 -7.31
C ARG A 78 7.96 11.02 -6.44
N PHE A 79 7.56 9.78 -6.66
CA PHE A 79 6.45 9.13 -5.95
C PHE A 79 6.95 7.87 -5.26
N PHE A 80 6.37 7.58 -4.12
CA PHE A 80 6.60 6.30 -3.45
C PHE A 80 5.30 5.71 -2.91
N LEU A 81 5.29 4.39 -2.76
CA LEU A 81 4.25 3.61 -2.11
C LEU A 81 4.91 2.58 -1.20
N ARG A 82 4.54 2.58 0.08
CA ARG A 82 5.12 1.71 1.12
C ARG A 82 4.00 1.14 1.97
N SER A 83 3.26 0.20 1.41
CA SER A 83 2.12 -0.47 2.07
C SER A 83 1.06 0.51 2.62
N ASN A 84 1.21 0.95 3.86
CA ASN A 84 0.29 1.86 4.54
C ASN A 84 0.55 3.35 4.25
N ALA A 85 1.62 3.69 3.50
CA ALA A 85 2.00 5.07 3.20
C ALA A 85 2.22 5.29 1.71
N ALA A 86 1.76 6.44 1.20
CA ALA A 86 2.03 6.91 -0.15
C ALA A 86 2.41 8.39 -0.13
N GLY A 87 3.30 8.82 -1.03
CA GLY A 87 3.74 10.20 -1.00
C GLY A 87 4.56 10.65 -2.19
N VAL A 88 5.01 11.88 -2.07
CA VAL A 88 5.83 12.58 -3.08
C VAL A 88 7.14 13.04 -2.48
N ARG A 89 8.19 13.02 -3.29
CA ARG A 89 9.53 13.48 -2.95
C ARG A 89 9.81 14.83 -3.56
N PHE A 90 10.41 15.72 -2.76
CA PHE A 90 10.87 17.03 -3.17
C PHE A 90 12.36 17.18 -2.82
N ALA A 91 13.07 17.98 -3.58
CA ALA A 91 14.45 18.36 -3.29
C ALA A 91 15.34 17.17 -2.88
N THR A 92 15.27 16.08 -3.63
CA THR A 92 16.12 14.91 -3.40
C THR A 92 17.55 15.19 -3.86
N GLN A 93 18.49 14.90 -2.99
CA GLN A 93 19.91 14.72 -3.28
C GLN A 93 20.25 13.25 -2.98
N ASP A 94 21.41 12.78 -3.40
CA ASP A 94 21.83 11.39 -3.23
C ASP A 94 21.72 10.87 -1.79
N ASN A 95 21.90 11.76 -0.82
CA ASN A 95 21.98 11.41 0.59
C ASN A 95 20.89 12.04 1.47
N GLN A 96 20.00 12.87 0.93
CA GLN A 96 18.93 13.52 1.71
C GLN A 96 17.73 13.86 0.84
N GLY A 97 16.57 14.03 1.47
CA GLY A 97 15.36 14.45 0.77
C GLY A 97 14.24 14.83 1.72
N LEU A 98 13.26 15.50 1.13
CA LEU A 98 12.00 15.87 1.78
C LEU A 98 10.87 15.11 1.12
N GLU A 99 10.02 14.47 1.92
CA GLU A 99 8.83 13.74 1.48
C GLU A 99 7.58 14.35 2.12
N LEU A 100 6.50 14.46 1.34
CA LEU A 100 5.15 14.63 1.85
C LEU A 100 4.38 13.35 1.62
N PHE A 101 3.62 12.91 2.62
CA PHE A 101 2.94 11.62 2.56
C PHE A 101 1.58 11.66 3.25
N VAL A 102 0.77 10.67 2.87
CA VAL A 102 -0.38 10.22 3.65
C VAL A 102 -0.12 8.80 4.09
N GLU A 103 -0.47 8.47 5.33
CA GLU A 103 -0.30 7.12 5.85
C GLU A 103 -1.50 6.71 6.70
N ARG A 104 -1.74 5.40 6.81
CA ARG A 104 -2.68 4.86 7.78
C ARG A 104 -1.95 4.54 9.07
N ARG A 105 -2.38 5.16 10.17
CA ARG A 105 -1.93 4.85 11.53
C ARG A 105 -2.55 3.51 11.94
N LEU A 106 -1.72 2.56 12.33
CA LEU A 106 -2.15 1.21 12.72
C LEU A 106 -2.33 1.10 14.24
N GLU A 107 -2.90 2.13 14.86
CA GLU A 107 -3.32 2.14 16.26
C GLU A 107 -4.85 2.04 16.38
N GLY A 108 -5.34 1.73 17.58
CA GLY A 108 -6.77 1.58 17.82
C GLY A 108 -7.27 0.14 17.66
N TYR A 109 -8.54 -0.06 17.95
CA TYR A 109 -9.23 -1.35 17.86
C TYR A 109 -10.48 -1.23 17.00
N PRO A 110 -10.77 -2.21 16.14
CA PRO A 110 -12.07 -2.35 15.53
C PRO A 110 -13.10 -2.75 16.60
N GLU A 111 -14.36 -2.47 16.34
CA GLU A 111 -15.44 -2.65 17.33
C GLU A 111 -15.60 -4.11 17.79
N ASP A 112 -15.37 -5.07 16.91
CA ASP A 112 -15.45 -6.51 17.17
C ASP A 112 -14.22 -7.11 17.87
N GLU A 113 -13.12 -6.36 18.00
CA GLU A 113 -11.89 -6.75 18.70
C GLU A 113 -11.64 -5.88 19.95
N THR A 114 -12.63 -5.10 20.38
CA THR A 114 -12.48 -4.16 21.49
C THR A 114 -12.22 -4.90 22.80
N PRO A 115 -11.11 -4.62 23.51
CA PRO A 115 -10.84 -5.21 24.81
C PRO A 115 -11.90 -4.86 25.85
N GLU A 116 -12.16 -5.73 26.83
CA GLU A 116 -13.16 -5.55 27.89
C GLU A 116 -13.01 -4.20 28.62
N ILE A 117 -11.77 -3.75 28.86
CA ILE A 117 -11.51 -2.46 29.50
C ILE A 117 -12.03 -1.26 28.70
N LEU A 118 -12.21 -1.40 27.39
CA LEU A 118 -12.72 -0.37 26.49
C LEU A 118 -14.22 -0.52 26.18
N GLU A 119 -14.89 -1.55 26.68
CA GLU A 119 -16.33 -1.71 26.48
C GLU A 119 -17.14 -0.52 27.01
N GLY A 120 -18.08 -0.05 26.19
CA GLY A 120 -18.90 1.12 26.51
C GLY A 120 -18.19 2.48 26.35
N MET A 121 -16.96 2.50 25.87
CA MET A 121 -16.26 3.72 25.43
C MET A 121 -16.56 4.03 23.97
N GLU A 122 -16.28 5.26 23.55
CA GLU A 122 -16.24 5.59 22.14
C GLU A 122 -15.17 4.75 21.40
N THR A 123 -15.46 4.38 20.17
CA THR A 123 -14.54 3.55 19.38
C THR A 123 -13.19 4.27 19.14
N ARG A 124 -12.09 3.60 19.43
CA ARG A 124 -10.72 4.08 19.19
C ARG A 124 -10.24 3.60 17.81
N ASN A 125 -10.76 4.22 16.76
CA ASN A 125 -10.46 3.85 15.37
C ASN A 125 -9.00 4.15 14.99
N SER A 126 -8.48 3.38 14.05
CA SER A 126 -7.25 3.74 13.37
C SER A 126 -7.45 4.99 12.51
N GLU A 127 -6.42 5.80 12.40
CA GLU A 127 -6.44 7.11 11.74
C GLU A 127 -5.76 7.08 10.37
N ALA A 128 -6.03 8.12 9.58
CA ALA A 128 -5.21 8.51 8.44
C ALA A 128 -4.45 9.78 8.81
N ASP A 129 -3.15 9.77 8.62
CA ASP A 129 -2.29 10.93 8.85
C ASP A 129 -1.84 11.57 7.53
N ILE A 130 -1.68 12.88 7.53
CA ILE A 130 -0.85 13.59 6.58
C ILE A 130 0.46 13.98 7.25
N GLY A 131 1.59 13.83 6.55
CA GLY A 131 2.89 14.08 7.15
C GLY A 131 3.91 14.65 6.20
N ALA A 132 4.97 15.18 6.83
CA ALA A 132 6.20 15.58 6.15
C ALA A 132 7.38 14.87 6.81
N ARG A 133 8.35 14.47 6.02
CA ARG A 133 9.55 13.77 6.48
C ARG A 133 10.79 14.34 5.79
N TYR A 134 11.82 14.60 6.58
CA TYR A 134 13.17 14.85 6.12
C TYR A 134 14.04 13.64 6.49
N TYR A 135 14.77 13.11 5.53
CA TYR A 135 15.74 12.04 5.76
C TYR A 135 17.14 12.47 5.34
N PHE A 136 18.13 12.00 6.10
CA PHE A 136 19.54 12.17 5.79
C PHE A 136 20.29 10.86 5.98
N LYS A 137 21.16 10.51 5.03
CA LYS A 137 21.94 9.29 5.01
C LYS A 137 23.41 9.62 4.81
N HIS A 138 24.24 8.93 5.55
CA HIS A 138 25.69 9.02 5.40
C HIS A 138 26.32 7.66 5.64
N ASN A 139 26.91 7.06 4.61
CA ASN A 139 27.36 5.67 4.62
C ASN A 139 26.21 4.74 5.06
N ASP A 140 26.45 3.96 6.12
CA ASP A 140 25.47 3.03 6.69
C ASP A 140 24.57 3.66 7.78
N HIS A 141 24.68 4.96 8.01
CA HIS A 141 23.90 5.70 8.98
C HIS A 141 22.75 6.44 8.32
N ALA A 142 21.60 6.47 8.98
CA ALA A 142 20.44 7.22 8.53
C ALA A 142 19.78 7.94 9.70
N LEU A 143 19.33 9.16 9.44
CA LEU A 143 18.54 10.00 10.34
C LEU A 143 17.22 10.32 9.64
N ASP A 144 16.11 10.25 10.39
CA ASP A 144 14.77 10.56 9.94
C ASP A 144 14.11 11.52 10.92
N LEU A 145 13.54 12.60 10.40
CA LEU A 145 12.74 13.55 11.16
C LEU A 145 11.40 13.70 10.48
N SER A 146 10.31 13.42 11.17
CA SER A 146 8.98 13.51 10.58
C SER A 146 7.95 14.14 11.51
N VAL A 147 6.95 14.76 10.91
CA VAL A 147 5.74 15.26 11.59
C VAL A 147 4.52 14.65 10.90
N ARG A 148 3.57 14.24 11.71
CA ARG A 148 2.29 13.65 11.31
C ARG A 148 1.16 14.39 11.97
N GLN A 149 0.08 14.60 11.23
CA GLN A 149 -1.15 15.21 11.73
C GLN A 149 -2.33 14.36 11.30
N ASP A 150 -3.21 14.04 12.23
CA ASP A 150 -4.46 13.35 11.92
C ASP A 150 -5.26 14.09 10.84
N LEU A 151 -5.60 13.39 9.77
CA LEU A 151 -6.42 13.82 8.64
C LEU A 151 -7.86 13.33 8.74
N SER A 152 -8.11 12.29 9.54
CA SER A 152 -9.43 11.65 9.68
C SER A 152 -10.37 12.36 10.64
N ASN A 153 -9.91 13.39 11.36
CA ASN A 153 -10.62 14.11 12.42
C ASN A 153 -11.07 13.22 13.59
N ASN A 154 -10.36 12.14 13.86
CA ASN A 154 -10.61 11.30 15.03
C ASN A 154 -9.97 11.94 16.27
N SER A 155 -8.65 11.94 16.36
CA SER A 155 -7.92 12.55 17.47
C SER A 155 -7.66 14.03 17.31
N ASN A 156 -7.56 14.52 16.08
CA ASN A 156 -6.98 15.83 15.74
C ASN A 156 -5.57 16.01 16.32
N GLY A 157 -4.86 14.90 16.50
CA GLY A 157 -3.57 14.84 17.16
C GLY A 157 -2.38 15.00 16.22
N THR A 158 -1.24 15.29 16.82
CA THR A 158 0.05 15.48 16.12
C THR A 158 1.09 14.55 16.72
N GLU A 159 1.93 13.95 15.87
CA GLU A 159 3.13 13.21 16.27
C GLU A 159 4.37 13.82 15.60
N ILE A 160 5.45 13.98 16.37
CA ILE A 160 6.78 14.36 15.85
C ILE A 160 7.73 13.24 16.20
N ARG A 161 8.48 12.77 15.22
CA ARG A 161 9.38 11.66 15.35
C ARG A 161 10.78 12.01 14.92
N ALA A 162 11.76 11.57 15.70
CA ALA A 162 13.16 11.53 15.34
C ALA A 162 13.67 10.10 15.45
N ALA A 163 14.22 9.56 14.38
CA ALA A 163 14.74 8.20 14.34
C ALA A 163 16.16 8.16 13.80
N TYR A 164 16.94 7.24 14.35
CA TYR A 164 18.29 6.94 13.92
C TYR A 164 18.45 5.43 13.71
N GLY A 165 19.14 5.05 12.64
CA GLY A 165 19.47 3.67 12.36
C GLY A 165 20.86 3.51 11.75
N HIS A 166 21.34 2.29 11.86
CA HIS A 166 22.57 1.86 11.25
C HIS A 166 22.33 0.56 10.50
N THR A 167 22.84 0.42 9.26
CA THR A 167 22.59 -0.77 8.44
C THR A 167 23.87 -1.57 8.27
N TRP A 168 23.87 -2.79 8.78
CA TRP A 168 24.90 -3.77 8.44
C TRP A 168 24.47 -4.53 7.19
N ARG A 169 25.40 -4.68 6.24
CA ARG A 169 25.12 -5.31 4.94
C ARG A 169 26.08 -6.43 4.65
N GLY A 170 25.58 -7.52 4.11
CA GLY A 170 26.32 -8.58 3.44
C GLY A 170 25.77 -8.81 2.04
N ASP A 171 26.29 -9.80 1.32
CA ASP A 171 25.93 -10.05 -0.08
C ASP A 171 24.43 -10.33 -0.29
N ARG A 172 23.79 -10.97 0.68
CA ARG A 172 22.38 -11.39 0.61
C ARG A 172 21.52 -10.91 1.77
N TRP A 173 22.08 -10.18 2.72
CA TRP A 173 21.34 -9.77 3.91
C TRP A 173 21.63 -8.32 4.26
N ALA A 174 20.66 -7.70 4.87
CA ALA A 174 20.79 -6.42 5.55
C ALA A 174 20.15 -6.54 6.92
N LEU A 175 20.75 -5.94 7.94
CA LEU A 175 20.25 -5.89 9.31
C LEU A 175 20.36 -4.45 9.81
N GLN A 176 19.28 -3.93 10.38
CA GLN A 176 19.16 -2.53 10.76
C GLN A 176 18.61 -2.39 12.17
N PRO A 177 19.45 -2.13 13.20
CA PRO A 177 19.00 -1.57 14.46
C PRO A 177 18.52 -0.12 14.28
N VAL A 178 17.39 0.19 14.91
CA VAL A 178 16.75 1.52 14.87
C VAL A 178 16.37 1.93 16.28
N ILE A 179 16.57 3.20 16.61
CA ILE A 179 16.00 3.84 17.79
C ILE A 179 15.22 5.07 17.38
N SER A 180 14.04 5.31 17.95
CA SER A 180 13.28 6.52 17.70
C SER A 180 12.69 7.12 18.99
N LEU A 181 12.52 8.44 18.95
CA LEU A 181 11.80 9.23 19.93
C LEU A 181 10.56 9.80 19.25
N ASN A 182 9.39 9.49 19.78
CA ASN A 182 8.11 9.88 19.21
C ASN A 182 7.38 10.78 20.21
N TRP A 183 7.43 12.10 20.00
CA TRP A 183 6.61 13.02 20.77
C TRP A 183 5.18 12.98 20.25
N ARG A 184 4.22 12.77 21.15
CA ARG A 184 2.80 12.71 20.87
C ARG A 184 2.08 13.85 21.59
N SER A 185 1.21 14.54 20.87
CA SER A 185 0.39 15.60 21.45
C SER A 185 -0.60 15.03 22.49
N SER A 186 -1.10 15.89 23.37
CA SER A 186 -2.14 15.51 24.33
C SER A 186 -3.39 14.99 23.63
N LYS A 187 -3.83 15.61 22.54
CA LYS A 187 -4.98 15.17 21.76
C LYS A 187 -4.84 13.73 21.24
N LEU A 188 -3.65 13.38 20.71
CA LEU A 188 -3.38 12.02 20.23
C LEU A 188 -3.39 11.01 21.35
N ASN A 189 -2.70 11.32 22.48
CA ASN A 189 -2.69 10.43 23.62
C ASN A 189 -4.05 10.31 24.31
N ASP A 190 -4.79 11.41 24.39
CA ASP A 190 -6.11 11.45 25.01
C ASP A 190 -7.12 10.62 24.22
N TYR A 191 -7.08 10.71 22.89
CA TYR A 191 -7.93 9.89 22.03
C TYR A 191 -7.75 8.39 22.27
N TYR A 192 -6.50 7.90 22.36
CA TYR A 192 -6.25 6.46 22.53
C TYR A 192 -6.27 6.02 24.00
N PHE A 193 -5.85 6.87 24.94
CA PHE A 193 -5.58 6.50 26.31
C PHE A 193 -6.31 7.36 27.36
N GLY A 194 -7.13 8.31 26.93
CA GLY A 194 -7.99 9.11 27.80
C GLY A 194 -9.26 8.36 28.20
N VAL A 195 -9.91 8.83 29.26
CA VAL A 195 -11.22 8.39 29.74
C VAL A 195 -12.06 9.63 30.04
N GLU A 196 -13.08 9.87 29.24
CA GLU A 196 -14.00 10.98 29.43
C GLU A 196 -14.93 10.74 30.63
N ASP A 197 -15.50 11.80 31.21
CA ASP A 197 -16.35 11.70 32.41
C ASP A 197 -17.54 10.76 32.24
N TYR A 198 -18.10 10.66 31.01
CA TYR A 198 -19.22 9.77 30.69
C TYR A 198 -18.80 8.33 30.42
N GLU A 199 -17.50 8.06 30.29
CA GLU A 199 -16.91 6.72 30.09
C GLU A 199 -16.47 6.06 31.40
N VAL A 200 -16.62 6.75 32.54
CA VAL A 200 -16.14 6.27 33.85
C VAL A 200 -16.91 5.04 34.31
N THR A 201 -16.16 4.04 34.83
CA THR A 201 -16.69 2.84 35.51
C THR A 201 -15.93 2.63 36.81
N PRO A 202 -16.34 1.68 37.70
CA PRO A 202 -15.56 1.36 38.92
C PRO A 202 -14.11 0.93 38.63
N GLU A 203 -13.85 0.32 37.50
CA GLU A 203 -12.54 -0.18 37.03
C GLU A 203 -11.74 0.87 36.23
N ARG A 204 -12.40 1.95 35.83
CA ARG A 204 -11.88 2.94 34.88
C ARG A 204 -12.25 4.35 35.30
N SER A 205 -11.32 5.03 36.00
CA SER A 205 -11.49 6.42 36.41
C SER A 205 -11.27 7.40 35.25
N ALA A 206 -11.91 8.59 35.33
CA ALA A 206 -11.63 9.68 34.41
C ALA A 206 -10.13 10.00 34.31
N TYR A 207 -9.64 10.19 33.11
CA TYR A 207 -8.22 10.42 32.86
C TYR A 207 -8.00 11.23 31.58
N SER A 208 -7.23 12.30 31.67
CA SER A 208 -6.77 13.05 30.51
C SER A 208 -5.27 12.79 30.30
N ALA A 209 -4.94 12.16 29.19
CA ALA A 209 -3.58 11.82 28.82
C ALA A 209 -2.85 13.03 28.19
N GLY A 210 -1.90 13.61 28.93
CA GLY A 210 -1.10 14.72 28.43
C GLY A 210 -0.17 14.32 27.28
N SER A 211 0.52 15.32 26.69
CA SER A 211 1.58 15.04 25.72
C SER A 211 2.74 14.27 26.37
N GLY A 212 3.46 13.50 25.56
CA GLY A 212 4.56 12.69 26.06
C GLY A 212 5.50 12.23 24.95
N VAL A 213 6.61 11.61 25.35
CA VAL A 213 7.59 11.04 24.44
C VAL A 213 7.67 9.53 24.64
N ASP A 214 7.36 8.78 23.60
CA ASP A 214 7.57 7.34 23.56
C ASP A 214 8.96 7.04 22.99
N VAL A 215 9.57 5.96 23.45
CA VAL A 215 10.87 5.48 22.97
C VAL A 215 10.65 4.13 22.29
N VAL A 216 11.10 4.00 21.05
CA VAL A 216 11.02 2.74 20.29
C VAL A 216 12.43 2.29 19.93
N ALA A 217 12.73 1.02 20.18
CA ALA A 217 13.94 0.36 19.72
C ALA A 217 13.56 -0.89 18.92
N GLY A 218 14.15 -1.07 17.75
CA GLY A 218 13.85 -2.19 16.86
C GLY A 218 15.08 -2.74 16.17
N LEU A 219 14.98 -3.98 15.70
CA LEU A 219 15.96 -4.64 14.87
C LEU A 219 15.23 -5.26 13.68
N TYR A 220 15.55 -4.82 12.47
CA TYR A 220 14.90 -5.23 11.24
C TYR A 220 15.90 -5.88 10.31
N GLY A 221 15.45 -6.88 9.56
CA GLY A 221 16.32 -7.63 8.67
C GLY A 221 15.65 -8.03 7.37
N ARG A 222 16.47 -8.13 6.35
CA ARG A 222 16.12 -8.67 5.05
C ARG A 222 17.13 -9.73 4.65
N TYR A 223 16.66 -10.84 4.09
CA TYR A 223 17.50 -11.88 3.51
C TYR A 223 17.02 -12.23 2.10
N ARG A 224 17.86 -12.02 1.09
CA ARG A 224 17.58 -12.38 -0.31
C ARG A 224 17.73 -13.88 -0.51
N ILE A 225 16.59 -14.57 -0.70
CA ILE A 225 16.57 -16.03 -0.92
C ILE A 225 16.89 -16.36 -2.36
N LEU A 226 16.26 -15.65 -3.29
CA LEU A 226 16.43 -15.73 -4.74
C LEU A 226 16.73 -14.34 -5.28
N GLU A 227 17.02 -14.23 -6.58
CA GLU A 227 17.33 -12.94 -7.21
C GLU A 227 16.28 -11.87 -6.93
N ASN A 228 15.00 -12.25 -7.03
CA ASN A 228 13.85 -11.34 -6.87
C ASN A 228 13.05 -11.57 -5.58
N TRP A 229 13.40 -12.55 -4.75
CA TRP A 229 12.66 -12.84 -3.52
C TRP A 229 13.48 -12.54 -2.27
N SER A 230 12.87 -11.77 -1.38
CA SER A 230 13.43 -11.45 -0.07
C SER A 230 12.52 -11.92 1.04
N LEU A 231 13.10 -12.52 2.07
CA LEU A 231 12.47 -12.68 3.39
C LEU A 231 12.70 -11.41 4.20
N LEU A 232 11.71 -11.05 4.97
CA LEU A 232 11.68 -9.88 5.82
C LEU A 232 11.40 -10.32 7.25
N GLY A 233 12.04 -9.67 8.21
CA GLY A 233 11.78 -9.94 9.61
C GLY A 233 12.18 -8.78 10.49
N GLY A 234 11.56 -8.66 11.66
CA GLY A 234 11.92 -7.63 12.61
C GLY A 234 11.30 -7.88 13.98
N VAL A 235 11.91 -7.28 14.98
CA VAL A 235 11.38 -7.22 16.34
C VAL A 235 11.56 -5.80 16.86
N TYR A 236 10.63 -5.33 17.68
CA TYR A 236 10.73 -4.03 18.31
C TYR A 236 10.14 -4.02 19.71
N ALA A 237 10.54 -3.02 20.48
CA ALA A 237 9.96 -2.71 21.78
C ALA A 237 9.70 -1.20 21.85
N LYS A 238 8.52 -0.82 22.32
CA LYS A 238 8.07 0.56 22.53
C LYS A 238 7.79 0.78 23.99
N ARG A 239 8.48 1.73 24.58
CA ARG A 239 8.21 2.22 25.93
C ARG A 239 7.39 3.49 25.85
N TYR A 240 6.19 3.43 26.36
CA TYR A 240 5.29 4.57 26.40
C TYR A 240 5.75 5.67 27.38
N SER A 241 5.35 6.89 27.10
CA SER A 241 5.49 8.04 28.00
C SER A 241 4.76 7.79 29.33
N SER A 242 5.13 8.51 30.39
CA SER A 242 4.46 8.40 31.70
C SER A 242 2.98 8.77 31.62
N THR A 243 2.60 9.69 30.71
CA THR A 243 1.21 10.10 30.52
C THR A 243 0.34 8.98 29.96
N VAL A 244 0.88 8.10 29.12
CA VAL A 244 0.18 6.91 28.64
C VAL A 244 0.18 5.81 29.70
N ARG A 245 1.33 5.53 30.32
CA ARG A 245 1.47 4.45 31.32
C ARG A 245 0.65 4.66 32.60
N ASN A 246 0.29 5.89 32.92
CA ASN A 246 -0.53 6.23 34.08
C ASN A 246 -2.03 6.18 33.77
N SER A 247 -2.42 5.92 32.51
CA SER A 247 -3.83 5.76 32.16
C SER A 247 -4.43 4.52 32.84
N PRO A 248 -5.68 4.59 33.34
CA PRO A 248 -6.36 3.44 33.92
C PRO A 248 -6.65 2.34 32.89
N LEU A 249 -6.53 2.65 31.58
CA LEU A 249 -6.69 1.70 30.49
C LEU A 249 -5.45 0.83 30.25
N VAL A 250 -4.29 1.20 30.79
CA VAL A 250 -2.99 0.63 30.45
C VAL A 250 -2.44 -0.15 31.65
N ASP A 251 -1.97 -1.36 31.42
CA ASP A 251 -1.26 -2.17 32.42
C ASP A 251 0.18 -2.51 32.00
N SER A 252 0.54 -2.32 30.74
CA SER A 252 1.89 -2.57 30.25
C SER A 252 2.71 -1.30 30.05
N ASN A 253 3.91 -1.30 30.61
CA ASN A 253 4.88 -0.22 30.38
C ASN A 253 5.63 -0.35 29.06
N LEU A 254 5.58 -1.53 28.47
CA LEU A 254 6.34 -1.91 27.28
C LEU A 254 5.45 -2.69 26.35
N GLU A 255 5.28 -2.19 25.15
CA GLU A 255 4.74 -2.93 24.01
C GLU A 255 5.91 -3.56 23.27
N TRP A 256 5.75 -4.79 22.86
CA TRP A 256 6.71 -5.47 21.99
C TRP A 256 5.99 -5.97 20.73
N GLY A 257 6.73 -6.08 19.65
CA GLY A 257 6.19 -6.62 18.43
C GLY A 257 7.24 -7.37 17.62
N GLY A 258 6.75 -8.27 16.81
CA GLY A 258 7.52 -9.04 15.85
C GLY A 258 6.84 -9.08 14.49
N MET A 259 7.63 -9.23 13.44
CA MET A 259 7.10 -9.32 12.09
C MET A 259 7.91 -10.26 11.22
N VAL A 260 7.25 -10.94 10.30
CA VAL A 260 7.86 -11.82 9.31
C VAL A 260 7.06 -11.75 8.01
N GLY A 261 7.76 -11.78 6.88
CA GLY A 261 7.10 -11.71 5.59
C GLY A 261 8.02 -12.03 4.44
N ALA A 262 7.48 -11.88 3.24
CA ALA A 262 8.23 -12.05 2.00
C ALA A 262 7.79 -11.00 0.99
N ALA A 263 8.73 -10.54 0.18
CA ALA A 263 8.48 -9.62 -0.91
C ALA A 263 9.16 -10.10 -2.19
N TYR A 264 8.47 -9.90 -3.30
CA TYR A 264 8.97 -10.09 -4.64
C TYR A 264 9.29 -8.73 -5.25
N ASP A 265 10.51 -8.54 -5.70
CA ASP A 265 10.98 -7.37 -6.44
C ASP A 265 10.82 -7.65 -7.94
N PHE A 266 10.14 -6.76 -8.67
CA PHE A 266 9.95 -6.90 -10.12
C PHE A 266 11.25 -6.67 -10.92
N GLY A 267 12.32 -6.23 -10.26
CA GLY A 267 13.63 -6.01 -10.89
C GLY A 267 13.68 -4.77 -11.77
N ASN A 268 14.80 -4.63 -12.47
CA ASN A 268 15.13 -3.44 -13.25
C ASN A 268 14.62 -3.46 -14.71
N GLY A 269 13.68 -4.33 -15.05
CA GLY A 269 13.00 -4.34 -16.38
C GLY A 269 12.08 -3.12 -16.61
N GLN A 270 12.46 -1.98 -16.07
CA GLN A 270 11.60 -0.83 -15.85
C GLN A 270 11.52 0.07 -17.06
N VAL A 271 10.29 0.41 -17.42
CA VAL A 271 10.01 1.53 -18.30
C VAL A 271 10.16 2.82 -17.49
N ARG A 272 11.01 3.75 -17.91
CA ARG A 272 11.13 5.05 -17.26
C ARG A 272 9.86 5.85 -17.47
N TRP A 273 9.29 6.39 -16.39
CA TRP A 273 8.11 7.26 -16.45
C TRP A 273 8.34 8.53 -17.28
N ASP A 274 9.59 8.93 -17.48
CA ASP A 274 10.03 10.14 -18.19
C ASP A 274 10.29 9.90 -19.69
N ASP A 275 10.12 8.63 -20.16
CA ASP A 275 10.25 8.35 -21.58
C ASP A 275 9.02 8.91 -22.30
N ASP A 276 9.21 9.90 -23.16
CA ASP A 276 8.17 10.53 -23.98
C ASP A 276 7.40 9.51 -24.86
N HIS A 277 7.96 8.31 -25.02
CA HIS A 277 7.37 7.21 -25.76
C HIS A 277 6.52 6.25 -24.92
N THR A 278 6.50 6.42 -23.58
CA THR A 278 5.70 5.56 -22.70
C THR A 278 4.21 5.94 -22.80
N PRO A 279 3.33 5.05 -23.27
CA PRO A 279 1.92 5.38 -23.47
C PRO A 279 1.23 5.65 -22.13
N THR A 280 0.27 6.56 -22.16
CA THR A 280 -0.68 6.77 -21.06
C THR A 280 -1.98 6.08 -21.40
N TYR A 281 -2.41 5.13 -20.58
CA TYR A 281 -3.69 4.46 -20.71
C TYR A 281 -4.79 5.23 -20.01
N VAL A 282 -5.93 5.39 -20.68
CA VAL A 282 -7.14 5.97 -20.08
C VAL A 282 -8.25 4.95 -20.19
N LYS A 283 -8.74 4.48 -19.05
CA LYS A 283 -9.84 3.51 -18.92
C LYS A 283 -11.10 4.25 -18.47
N VAL A 284 -12.18 4.13 -19.23
CA VAL A 284 -13.53 4.60 -18.87
C VAL A 284 -14.43 3.40 -18.72
N PHE A 285 -15.17 3.31 -17.64
CA PHE A 285 -15.98 2.14 -17.35
C PHE A 285 -17.33 2.48 -16.69
N TYR A 286 -18.26 1.54 -16.86
CA TYR A 286 -19.56 1.52 -16.21
C TYR A 286 -19.85 0.11 -15.71
N GLY A 287 -20.36 0.00 -14.48
CA GLY A 287 -20.66 -1.28 -13.87
C GLY A 287 -21.87 -1.24 -12.96
N ARG A 288 -22.38 -2.42 -12.64
CA ARG A 288 -23.49 -2.64 -11.71
C ARG A 288 -23.08 -3.61 -10.62
N ASP A 289 -23.71 -3.47 -9.47
CA ASP A 289 -23.54 -4.39 -8.36
C ASP A 289 -23.88 -5.83 -8.75
N SER A 290 -23.12 -6.79 -8.23
CA SER A 290 -23.36 -8.21 -8.46
C SER A 290 -24.46 -8.74 -7.54
N ALA A 291 -25.26 -9.70 -8.03
CA ALA A 291 -26.26 -10.35 -7.22
C ALA A 291 -25.66 -11.05 -5.99
N ASP A 292 -26.46 -11.18 -4.94
CA ASP A 292 -26.09 -11.91 -3.72
C ASP A 292 -25.55 -13.29 -4.02
N GLY A 293 -24.43 -13.65 -3.37
CA GLY A 293 -23.76 -14.92 -3.57
C GLY A 293 -22.86 -15.02 -4.82
N CYS A 294 -22.83 -13.99 -5.67
CA CYS A 294 -21.84 -13.84 -6.75
C CYS A 294 -20.54 -13.23 -6.21
N HIS A 295 -19.73 -14.03 -5.55
CA HIS A 295 -18.43 -13.59 -5.04
C HIS A 295 -17.39 -13.50 -6.17
N LEU A 296 -16.33 -12.71 -5.97
CA LEU A 296 -15.27 -12.45 -6.93
C LEU A 296 -14.80 -13.71 -7.70
N VAL A 297 -14.50 -14.81 -6.99
CA VAL A 297 -14.03 -16.05 -7.60
C VAL A 297 -15.06 -16.64 -8.56
N LYS A 298 -16.35 -16.60 -8.21
CA LYS A 298 -17.42 -17.10 -9.08
C LYS A 298 -17.57 -16.22 -10.33
N ILE A 299 -17.40 -14.90 -10.20
CA ILE A 299 -17.45 -13.98 -11.31
C ILE A 299 -16.25 -14.22 -12.24
N MET A 300 -15.05 -14.33 -11.71
CA MET A 300 -13.82 -14.60 -12.46
C MET A 300 -13.87 -15.93 -13.23
N THR A 301 -14.54 -16.93 -12.68
CA THR A 301 -14.73 -18.25 -13.34
C THR A 301 -15.97 -18.30 -14.21
N PHE A 302 -16.67 -17.18 -14.39
CA PHE A 302 -17.95 -17.10 -15.13
C PHE A 302 -19.05 -18.04 -14.63
N SER A 303 -18.91 -18.54 -13.39
CA SER A 303 -19.94 -19.41 -12.79
C SER A 303 -21.09 -18.61 -12.16
N CYS A 304 -20.92 -17.29 -11.96
CA CYS A 304 -21.96 -16.35 -11.57
C CYS A 304 -21.62 -14.97 -12.11
N VAL A 305 -22.43 -14.44 -13.04
CA VAL A 305 -22.31 -13.08 -13.61
C VAL A 305 -23.64 -12.32 -13.52
N SER A 306 -24.49 -12.71 -12.57
CA SER A 306 -25.79 -12.07 -12.34
C SER A 306 -25.60 -10.71 -11.67
N LEU A 307 -26.44 -9.75 -12.05
CA LEU A 307 -26.51 -8.42 -11.47
C LEU A 307 -27.56 -8.40 -10.35
N ASN A 308 -27.40 -7.48 -9.39
CA ASN A 308 -28.37 -7.24 -8.36
C ASN A 308 -29.54 -6.43 -8.97
N ASP A 309 -30.75 -7.00 -8.97
CA ASP A 309 -31.95 -6.36 -9.49
C ASP A 309 -32.88 -5.86 -8.35
N ASP A 310 -32.68 -6.34 -7.12
CA ASP A 310 -33.48 -5.95 -5.95
C ASP A 310 -33.04 -4.58 -5.42
N ASP A 311 -31.73 -4.37 -5.27
CA ASP A 311 -31.11 -3.12 -4.81
C ASP A 311 -30.03 -2.64 -5.80
N PRO A 312 -30.44 -2.18 -7.01
CA PRO A 312 -29.50 -1.91 -8.09
C PRO A 312 -28.70 -0.63 -7.84
N THR A 313 -27.48 -0.77 -7.40
CA THR A 313 -26.49 0.31 -7.38
C THR A 313 -25.56 0.19 -8.58
N ASP A 314 -24.96 1.30 -9.02
CA ASP A 314 -24.03 1.30 -10.14
C ASP A 314 -22.83 2.22 -9.91
N ILE A 315 -21.78 1.96 -10.69
CA ILE A 315 -20.56 2.75 -10.71
C ILE A 315 -20.22 3.21 -12.12
N TRP A 316 -19.61 4.37 -12.22
CA TRP A 316 -18.88 4.78 -13.42
C TRP A 316 -17.60 5.53 -13.01
N GLY A 317 -16.56 5.41 -13.82
CA GLY A 317 -15.29 6.01 -13.44
C GLY A 317 -14.30 6.12 -14.58
N VAL A 318 -13.20 6.80 -14.25
CA VAL A 318 -12.06 7.00 -15.14
C VAL A 318 -10.78 6.67 -14.37
N HIS A 319 -9.99 5.75 -14.90
CA HIS A 319 -8.66 5.44 -14.40
C HIS A 319 -7.61 5.81 -15.45
N VAL A 320 -6.51 6.37 -14.99
CA VAL A 320 -5.34 6.71 -15.80
C VAL A 320 -4.17 5.84 -15.36
N GLY A 321 -3.51 5.20 -16.31
CA GLY A 321 -2.41 4.29 -16.02
C GLY A 321 -1.18 4.54 -16.88
N ARG A 322 -0.01 4.21 -16.33
CA ARG A 322 1.25 4.16 -17.10
C ARG A 322 1.98 2.85 -16.80
N PRO A 323 2.53 2.18 -17.83
CA PRO A 323 3.36 1.01 -17.65
C PRO A 323 4.66 1.40 -16.93
N PHE A 324 5.10 0.55 -16.01
CA PHE A 324 6.38 0.70 -15.31
C PHE A 324 7.25 -0.54 -15.43
N VAL A 325 6.70 -1.66 -15.92
CA VAL A 325 7.43 -2.85 -16.33
C VAL A 325 6.82 -3.39 -17.61
N SER A 326 7.62 -3.69 -18.61
CA SER A 326 7.20 -4.38 -19.85
C SER A 326 7.95 -5.69 -20.00
N GLY A 327 7.21 -6.76 -20.32
CA GLY A 327 7.80 -8.07 -20.53
C GLY A 327 8.47 -8.66 -19.29
N LEU A 328 7.78 -8.64 -18.14
CA LEU A 328 8.30 -9.10 -16.85
C LEU A 328 9.01 -10.46 -16.96
N ASN A 329 10.32 -10.47 -16.65
CA ASN A 329 11.17 -11.67 -16.74
C ASN A 329 11.12 -12.39 -18.10
N GLY A 330 10.91 -11.64 -19.20
CA GLY A 330 10.79 -12.19 -20.55
C GLY A 330 9.42 -12.83 -20.87
N TRP A 331 8.45 -12.70 -19.99
CA TRP A 331 7.08 -13.15 -20.19
C TRP A 331 6.27 -12.06 -20.90
N PRO A 332 5.25 -12.41 -21.68
CA PRO A 332 4.32 -11.45 -22.26
C PRO A 332 3.37 -10.90 -21.17
N LEU A 333 3.96 -10.21 -20.21
CA LEU A 333 3.29 -9.68 -19.03
C LEU A 333 3.82 -8.27 -18.73
N ASP A 334 2.94 -7.28 -18.85
CA ASP A 334 3.22 -5.89 -18.53
C ASP A 334 2.60 -5.51 -17.19
N LEU A 335 3.26 -4.63 -16.44
CA LEU A 335 2.73 -4.05 -15.20
C LEU A 335 2.45 -2.57 -15.43
N ILE A 336 1.21 -2.16 -15.15
CA ILE A 336 0.73 -0.80 -15.30
C ILE A 336 0.23 -0.30 -13.95
N GLY A 337 0.74 0.85 -13.52
CA GLY A 337 0.24 1.55 -12.33
C GLY A 337 -0.95 2.44 -12.72
N TYR A 338 -2.06 2.31 -12.02
CA TYR A 338 -3.28 3.09 -12.22
C TYR A 338 -3.61 3.94 -11.01
N VAL A 339 -4.11 5.14 -11.30
CA VAL A 339 -4.82 5.98 -10.34
C VAL A 339 -6.11 6.43 -11.00
N GLY A 340 -7.20 6.46 -10.26
CA GLY A 340 -8.47 6.91 -10.83
C GLY A 340 -9.52 7.23 -9.82
N VAL A 341 -10.63 7.71 -10.34
CA VAL A 341 -11.81 8.06 -9.56
C VAL A 341 -13.03 7.37 -10.16
N LEU A 342 -13.92 6.95 -9.27
CA LEU A 342 -15.23 6.46 -9.67
C LEU A 342 -16.33 7.07 -8.80
N ARG A 343 -17.53 7.14 -9.34
CA ARG A 343 -18.73 7.57 -8.67
C ARG A 343 -19.60 6.36 -8.39
N HIS A 344 -20.01 6.21 -7.13
CA HIS A 344 -21.09 5.34 -6.73
C HIS A 344 -22.42 6.08 -6.89
N ASN A 345 -23.31 5.54 -7.70
CA ASN A 345 -24.68 5.97 -7.81
C ASN A 345 -25.55 5.02 -6.97
N GLU A 346 -25.94 5.49 -5.83
CA GLU A 346 -26.56 4.68 -4.78
C GLU A 346 -28.09 4.59 -4.92
N ARG A 347 -28.62 5.12 -6.02
CA ARG A 347 -30.05 5.01 -6.42
C ARG A 347 -31.07 5.42 -5.36
N GLY A 348 -30.68 6.28 -4.42
CA GLY A 348 -31.53 6.79 -3.35
C GLY A 348 -31.48 5.99 -2.04
N HIS A 349 -30.75 4.89 -1.97
CA HIS A 349 -30.51 4.15 -0.73
C HIS A 349 -29.68 4.94 0.27
N GLN A 350 -28.70 5.69 -0.25
CA GLN A 350 -27.91 6.67 0.49
C GLN A 350 -27.41 7.77 -0.47
N PRO A 351 -26.79 8.87 0.03
CA PRO A 351 -26.20 9.86 -0.86
C PRO A 351 -25.05 9.26 -1.68
N ASP A 352 -25.03 9.59 -2.98
CA ASP A 352 -23.94 9.21 -3.88
C ASP A 352 -22.58 9.66 -3.37
N ALA A 353 -21.53 8.88 -3.62
CA ALA A 353 -20.21 9.13 -3.12
C ALA A 353 -19.11 8.89 -4.15
N TRP A 354 -17.93 9.47 -3.91
CA TRP A 354 -16.74 9.23 -4.72
C TRP A 354 -15.85 8.17 -4.08
N GLN A 355 -15.14 7.44 -4.94
CA GLN A 355 -14.06 6.53 -4.56
C GLN A 355 -12.82 6.88 -5.36
N ILE A 356 -11.67 6.78 -4.72
CA ILE A 356 -10.35 6.93 -5.35
C ILE A 356 -9.66 5.57 -5.26
N ASP A 357 -9.12 5.12 -6.40
CA ASP A 357 -8.37 3.87 -6.50
C ASP A 357 -6.93 4.14 -6.92
N ALA A 358 -6.00 3.46 -6.27
CA ALA A 358 -4.59 3.42 -6.65
C ALA A 358 -4.14 1.95 -6.65
N TYR A 359 -3.77 1.42 -7.80
CA TYR A 359 -3.45 0.00 -7.93
C TYR A 359 -2.45 -0.27 -9.04
N MET A 360 -1.81 -1.41 -8.94
CA MET A 360 -0.97 -1.99 -9.96
C MET A 360 -1.73 -3.11 -10.65
N LYS A 361 -1.65 -3.19 -11.97
CA LYS A 361 -2.31 -4.21 -12.77
C LYS A 361 -1.32 -4.90 -13.69
N GLY A 362 -1.24 -6.23 -13.56
CA GLY A 362 -0.53 -7.07 -14.50
C GLY A 362 -1.44 -7.48 -15.64
N PHE A 363 -0.99 -7.29 -16.90
CA PHE A 363 -1.67 -7.75 -18.09
C PHE A 363 -0.86 -8.83 -18.80
N TYR A 364 -1.40 -10.04 -18.83
CA TYR A 364 -0.86 -11.14 -19.62
C TYR A 364 -1.52 -11.15 -21.01
N TYR A 365 -0.69 -11.17 -22.08
CA TYR A 365 -1.15 -11.13 -23.46
C TYR A 365 -0.55 -12.24 -24.35
N GLY A 366 0.09 -13.24 -23.77
CA GLY A 366 0.77 -14.34 -24.48
C GLY A 366 -0.14 -15.47 -24.94
N PHE A 367 -1.33 -15.18 -25.47
CA PHE A 367 -2.24 -16.21 -25.95
C PHE A 367 -1.85 -16.69 -27.36
N PRO A 368 -2.12 -17.97 -27.72
CA PRO A 368 -1.80 -18.52 -29.04
C PRO A 368 -2.45 -17.76 -30.21
N TRP A 369 -3.57 -17.07 -29.97
CA TRP A 369 -4.30 -16.27 -30.94
C TRP A 369 -3.97 -14.78 -30.94
N SER A 370 -3.11 -14.31 -30.02
CA SER A 370 -2.78 -12.87 -29.90
C SER A 370 -2.16 -12.27 -31.17
N HIS A 371 -1.65 -13.11 -32.08
CA HIS A 371 -1.18 -12.69 -33.41
C HIS A 371 -2.31 -12.26 -34.34
N ARG A 372 -3.58 -12.58 -34.01
CA ARG A 372 -4.78 -12.20 -34.81
C ARG A 372 -5.61 -11.16 -34.09
N VAL A 373 -5.85 -11.38 -32.80
CA VAL A 373 -6.60 -10.48 -31.90
C VAL A 373 -5.87 -10.42 -30.58
N LYS A 374 -5.23 -9.28 -30.29
CA LYS A 374 -4.57 -9.04 -29.02
C LYS A 374 -5.60 -9.11 -27.90
N THR A 375 -5.44 -10.12 -27.06
CA THR A 375 -6.30 -10.38 -25.92
C THR A 375 -5.44 -10.21 -24.67
N ARG A 376 -5.96 -9.51 -23.67
CA ARG A 376 -5.27 -9.35 -22.38
C ARG A 376 -6.13 -9.89 -21.24
N ILE A 377 -5.54 -10.67 -20.36
CA ILE A 377 -6.10 -10.94 -19.03
C ILE A 377 -5.35 -10.08 -18.04
N GLY A 378 -6.08 -9.25 -17.30
CA GLY A 378 -5.55 -8.35 -16.31
C GLY A 378 -5.94 -8.77 -14.91
N PHE A 379 -5.01 -8.58 -13.94
CA PHE A 379 -5.31 -8.65 -12.52
C PHE A 379 -4.70 -7.44 -11.82
N GLY A 380 -5.58 -6.59 -11.29
CA GLY A 380 -5.20 -5.41 -10.53
C GLY A 380 -5.24 -5.68 -9.03
N PHE A 381 -4.28 -5.09 -8.31
CA PHE A 381 -4.16 -5.18 -6.86
C PHE A 381 -3.66 -3.86 -6.29
N GLY A 382 -4.36 -3.29 -5.31
CA GLY A 382 -4.03 -2.02 -4.72
C GLY A 382 -4.98 -1.60 -3.62
N VAL A 383 -5.20 -0.30 -3.47
CA VAL A 383 -5.99 0.29 -2.40
C VAL A 383 -7.09 1.18 -2.97
N SER A 384 -8.26 1.15 -2.35
CA SER A 384 -9.39 2.05 -2.61
C SER A 384 -9.72 2.85 -1.36
N TYR A 385 -10.03 4.13 -1.55
CA TYR A 385 -10.63 5.00 -0.53
C TYR A 385 -12.01 5.45 -0.99
N ALA A 386 -13.04 5.12 -0.24
CA ALA A 386 -14.40 5.59 -0.48
C ALA A 386 -14.74 6.74 0.48
N GLU A 387 -15.23 7.86 -0.08
CA GLU A 387 -15.75 8.99 0.71
C GLU A 387 -16.83 8.51 1.69
N ARG A 388 -17.68 7.61 1.21
CA ARG A 388 -18.70 6.86 1.95
C ARG A 388 -18.63 5.40 1.55
N VAL A 389 -18.77 4.51 2.52
CA VAL A 389 -18.84 3.06 2.24
C VAL A 389 -20.02 2.77 1.32
N PRO A 390 -19.85 2.05 0.19
CA PRO A 390 -20.92 1.75 -0.74
C PRO A 390 -22.10 1.02 -0.07
N TYR A 391 -23.33 1.35 -0.48
CA TYR A 391 -24.54 0.74 0.09
C TYR A 391 -24.53 -0.79 0.02
N ALA A 392 -24.14 -1.35 -1.12
CA ALA A 392 -24.01 -2.80 -1.29
C ALA A 392 -23.08 -3.45 -0.25
N GLU A 393 -22.00 -2.75 0.12
CA GLU A 393 -21.06 -3.20 1.15
C GLU A 393 -21.66 -3.07 2.55
N VAL A 394 -22.29 -1.93 2.87
CA VAL A 394 -22.97 -1.71 4.16
C VAL A 394 -24.03 -2.76 4.39
N GLN A 395 -24.86 -3.06 3.38
CA GLN A 395 -25.94 -4.04 3.49
C GLN A 395 -25.42 -5.46 3.68
N ALA A 396 -24.41 -5.86 2.87
CA ALA A 396 -23.80 -7.18 2.98
C ALA A 396 -23.10 -7.41 4.33
N GLN A 397 -22.52 -6.37 4.92
CA GLN A 397 -21.87 -6.46 6.22
C GLN A 397 -22.88 -6.41 7.37
N ALA A 398 -23.93 -5.58 7.29
CA ALA A 398 -24.99 -5.53 8.29
C ALA A 398 -25.70 -6.88 8.45
N GLN A 399 -25.95 -7.62 7.35
CA GLN A 399 -26.55 -8.97 7.39
C GLN A 399 -25.66 -9.99 8.12
N ARG A 400 -24.37 -9.73 8.26
CA ARG A 400 -23.38 -10.62 8.85
C ARG A 400 -22.83 -10.10 10.19
N GLU A 401 -23.35 -8.97 10.67
CA GLU A 401 -22.87 -8.29 11.89
C GLU A 401 -21.34 -8.01 11.82
N ARG A 402 -20.86 -7.51 10.68
CA ARG A 402 -19.46 -7.26 10.42
C ARG A 402 -19.17 -5.78 10.16
N ASN A 403 -17.91 -5.39 10.34
CA ASN A 403 -17.44 -4.03 10.16
C ASN A 403 -17.37 -3.60 8.70
N THR A 404 -17.37 -2.28 8.49
CA THR A 404 -17.11 -1.63 7.21
C THR A 404 -15.90 -0.71 7.32
N SER A 405 -15.24 -0.42 6.20
CA SER A 405 -14.11 0.50 6.16
C SER A 405 -14.13 1.36 4.90
N LYS A 406 -13.76 2.63 5.04
CA LYS A 406 -13.56 3.51 3.88
C LYS A 406 -12.31 3.13 3.07
N VAL A 407 -11.31 2.55 3.71
CA VAL A 407 -10.08 2.08 3.07
C VAL A 407 -10.10 0.57 2.98
N LEU A 408 -10.13 0.04 1.78
CA LEU A 408 -10.06 -1.40 1.53
C LEU A 408 -9.06 -1.72 0.43
N ASN A 409 -8.65 -2.98 0.37
CA ASN A 409 -7.93 -3.50 -0.77
C ASN A 409 -8.80 -3.43 -2.03
N TYR A 410 -8.21 -3.02 -3.14
CA TYR A 410 -8.86 -2.95 -4.45
C TYR A 410 -8.35 -4.05 -5.34
N LEU A 411 -9.26 -4.87 -5.87
CA LEU A 411 -8.95 -5.90 -6.84
C LEU A 411 -9.69 -5.59 -8.16
N ASP A 412 -8.96 -5.68 -9.26
CA ASP A 412 -9.45 -5.35 -10.61
C ASP A 412 -9.09 -6.45 -11.63
N PRO A 413 -9.69 -7.66 -11.51
CA PRO A 413 -9.57 -8.66 -12.56
C PRO A 413 -10.34 -8.23 -13.79
N SER A 414 -9.77 -8.48 -14.98
CA SER A 414 -10.42 -8.15 -16.26
C SER A 414 -9.93 -9.02 -17.40
N ILE A 415 -10.71 -9.02 -18.46
CA ILE A 415 -10.34 -9.53 -19.77
C ILE A 415 -10.74 -8.52 -20.84
N ASP A 416 -9.88 -8.28 -21.82
CA ASP A 416 -10.15 -7.38 -22.92
C ASP A 416 -9.54 -7.84 -24.24
N VAL A 417 -10.01 -7.20 -25.32
CA VAL A 417 -9.58 -7.46 -26.67
C VAL A 417 -9.35 -6.16 -27.43
N SER A 418 -8.37 -6.14 -28.33
CA SER A 418 -8.12 -5.00 -29.22
C SER A 418 -9.25 -4.82 -30.22
N LEU A 419 -9.87 -3.65 -30.22
CA LEU A 419 -10.88 -3.29 -31.23
C LEU A 419 -10.26 -3.09 -32.60
N GLY A 420 -9.01 -2.60 -32.66
CA GLY A 420 -8.29 -2.46 -33.91
C GLY A 420 -8.07 -3.78 -34.62
N ASP A 421 -7.72 -4.82 -33.89
CA ASP A 421 -7.54 -6.15 -34.46
C ASP A 421 -8.86 -6.76 -34.92
N ILE A 422 -9.96 -6.55 -34.19
CA ILE A 422 -11.30 -7.04 -34.56
C ILE A 422 -11.81 -6.37 -35.85
N PHE A 423 -11.61 -5.05 -35.95
CA PHE A 423 -12.12 -4.27 -37.09
C PHE A 423 -11.09 -4.04 -38.20
N GLY A 424 -9.86 -4.57 -38.06
CA GLY A 424 -8.79 -4.41 -39.04
C GLY A 424 -8.30 -2.96 -39.16
N SER A 425 -8.29 -2.19 -38.08
CA SER A 425 -7.91 -0.78 -38.05
C SER A 425 -6.66 -0.55 -37.23
N GLU A 426 -5.54 -0.19 -37.86
CA GLU A 426 -4.30 0.16 -37.15
C GLU A 426 -4.49 1.33 -36.15
N ARG A 427 -5.36 2.28 -36.48
CA ARG A 427 -5.65 3.43 -35.62
C ARG A 427 -6.23 3.04 -34.27
N TRP A 428 -6.95 1.92 -34.17
CA TRP A 428 -7.61 1.44 -32.95
C TRP A 428 -6.90 0.23 -32.34
N HIS A 429 -5.68 -0.05 -32.76
CA HIS A 429 -4.94 -1.22 -32.31
C HIS A 429 -4.72 -1.21 -30.78
N GLU A 430 -4.47 -0.04 -30.21
CA GLU A 430 -4.32 0.16 -28.77
C GLU A 430 -5.62 0.65 -28.08
N LEU A 431 -6.78 0.44 -28.72
CA LEU A 431 -8.09 0.64 -28.10
C LEU A 431 -8.68 -0.72 -27.73
N TYR A 432 -8.91 -0.93 -26.45
CA TYR A 432 -9.39 -2.19 -25.90
C TYR A 432 -10.82 -2.05 -25.41
N PHE A 433 -11.65 -3.07 -25.67
CA PHE A 433 -12.94 -3.24 -25.04
C PHE A 433 -12.89 -4.45 -24.11
N GLY A 434 -13.36 -4.30 -22.88
CA GLY A 434 -13.21 -5.32 -21.86
C GLY A 434 -14.36 -5.42 -20.88
N PHE A 435 -14.26 -6.48 -20.11
CA PHE A 435 -15.12 -6.84 -18.98
C PHE A 435 -14.23 -7.01 -17.76
N GLY A 436 -14.70 -6.55 -16.59
CA GLY A 436 -13.95 -6.67 -15.34
C GLY A 436 -14.83 -6.60 -14.12
N VAL A 437 -14.17 -6.68 -12.96
CA VAL A 437 -14.81 -6.58 -11.65
C VAL A 437 -14.08 -5.55 -10.81
N SER A 438 -14.78 -4.53 -10.36
CA SER A 438 -14.30 -3.63 -9.32
C SER A 438 -14.66 -4.27 -7.97
N HIS A 439 -13.67 -4.79 -7.27
CA HIS A 439 -13.87 -5.47 -6.00
C HIS A 439 -13.10 -4.77 -4.88
N ARG A 440 -13.82 -4.44 -3.83
CA ARG A 440 -13.23 -3.99 -2.57
C ARG A 440 -13.20 -5.15 -1.59
N SER A 441 -12.10 -5.32 -0.84
CA SER A 441 -11.92 -6.44 0.08
C SER A 441 -11.08 -6.05 1.29
N GLY A 442 -11.46 -6.54 2.47
CA GLY A 442 -10.72 -6.39 3.71
C GLY A 442 -9.74 -7.53 4.02
N ILE A 443 -9.45 -8.40 3.05
CA ILE A 443 -8.55 -9.56 3.21
C ILE A 443 -8.96 -10.44 4.42
N PHE A 444 -10.21 -10.90 4.40
CA PHE A 444 -10.78 -11.82 5.40
C PHE A 444 -10.70 -11.32 6.86
N GLY A 445 -10.81 -10.00 7.08
CA GLY A 445 -10.71 -9.40 8.40
C GLY A 445 -9.31 -9.43 9.03
N SER A 446 -8.29 -9.86 8.32
CA SER A 446 -6.95 -10.07 8.85
C SER A 446 -5.99 -8.90 8.68
N ALA A 447 -6.45 -7.78 8.10
CA ALA A 447 -5.61 -6.63 7.79
C ALA A 447 -6.11 -5.36 8.47
N GLN A 448 -5.44 -4.93 9.54
CA GLN A 448 -5.77 -3.70 10.27
C GLN A 448 -5.70 -2.45 9.38
N MET A 449 -4.73 -2.38 8.48
CA MET A 449 -4.64 -1.26 7.54
C MET A 449 -5.88 -1.11 6.64
N LEU A 450 -6.69 -2.15 6.53
CA LEU A 450 -7.95 -2.18 5.78
C LEU A 450 -9.19 -2.15 6.70
N GLY A 451 -9.02 -1.90 8.01
CA GLY A 451 -10.09 -1.78 8.99
C GLY A 451 -10.63 -3.11 9.50
N THR A 452 -9.86 -4.19 9.41
CA THR A 452 -10.22 -5.55 9.87
C THR A 452 -11.57 -6.03 9.31
N VAL A 453 -11.86 -5.69 8.04
CA VAL A 453 -13.12 -6.02 7.36
C VAL A 453 -13.06 -7.40 6.74
N ASP A 454 -14.04 -8.26 7.03
CA ASP A 454 -14.21 -9.54 6.33
C ASP A 454 -15.31 -9.44 5.28
N GLY A 455 -14.94 -9.14 4.05
CA GLY A 455 -15.83 -8.97 2.90
C GLY A 455 -15.54 -7.71 2.12
N GLY A 456 -16.55 -7.23 1.40
CA GLY A 456 -16.47 -6.08 0.52
C GLY A 456 -17.59 -6.09 -0.52
N SER A 457 -17.44 -5.28 -1.56
CA SER A 457 -18.40 -5.16 -2.66
C SER A 457 -17.85 -5.66 -3.99
N ASN A 458 -18.74 -6.06 -4.91
CA ASN A 458 -18.40 -6.49 -6.26
C ASN A 458 -19.26 -5.73 -7.27
N TYR A 459 -18.63 -4.95 -8.14
CA TYR A 459 -19.30 -4.34 -9.29
C TYR A 459 -18.76 -4.94 -10.57
N ILE A 460 -19.65 -5.57 -11.34
CA ILE A 460 -19.32 -6.10 -12.66
C ILE A 460 -19.40 -4.95 -13.66
N TYR A 461 -18.30 -4.70 -14.38
CA TYR A 461 -18.23 -3.56 -15.30
C TYR A 461 -17.74 -3.92 -16.68
N THR A 462 -18.14 -3.11 -17.67
CA THR A 462 -17.55 -3.07 -19.01
C THR A 462 -16.76 -1.78 -19.17
N TYR A 463 -15.74 -1.79 -20.03
CA TYR A 463 -14.86 -0.64 -20.20
C TYR A 463 -14.31 -0.49 -21.62
N LEU A 464 -13.92 0.72 -21.91
CA LEU A 464 -13.03 1.08 -23.00
C LEU A 464 -11.73 1.61 -22.42
N GLU A 465 -10.60 1.15 -22.95
CA GLU A 465 -9.27 1.62 -22.57
C GLU A 465 -8.45 1.93 -23.82
N GLY A 466 -7.96 3.15 -23.90
CA GLY A 466 -7.09 3.59 -25.00
C GLY A 466 -5.72 4.01 -24.50
N ALA A 467 -4.69 3.78 -25.33
CA ALA A 467 -3.33 4.25 -25.11
C ALA A 467 -3.07 5.53 -25.93
N PHE A 468 -2.44 6.53 -25.30
CA PHE A 468 -2.14 7.86 -25.85
C PHE A 468 -0.67 8.21 -25.70
#